data_d3e1b159333df2cb8616419027a1a3a2
#
_entry.id   d3e1b159333df2cb8616419027a1a3a2
#
_cell.length_a   1.000
_cell.length_b   1.000
_cell.length_c   1.000
_cell.angle_alpha   90.00
_cell.angle_beta   90.00
_cell.angle_gamma   90.00
#
_symmetry.space_group_name_H-M   'P 1'
#
loop_
_entity.id
_entity.type
_entity.pdbx_description
1 polymer ?
#
loop_
_entity_poly.entity_id
_entity_poly.type
_entity_poly.pdbx_seq_one_letter_code
_entity_poly.pdbx_strand_id
1 'polypeptide(L)'
;MWVTNSEHNVHIQLVNIINNLNLPYAVRNNGWSKITELNVTITNDRPSMRDEVRELCEYLINALVAVLETGKGLAVSVSFGKDSNCCLVLSLEAIKRFKRKYGYMPSCYVINSNTTIENPALDDYFNLMQQNLEVFINTHDLDVTFIEVHPDTTSHWHYVTLGRGKMPRYPGMTRDCSVDLKVKPIKKAKKALAKLTGELVSVVGTRMNESEERKQKMIERGDVANTVLTGEDGDLLILPICDWEVDDVWALLTYCDSSSENALYHSFAPSFDETIDIYRSANSGECALNVGDKGQSAACGARFGCIYCLVSGDKDKSLTAMIESDSERFSYLAGVNKLRDFMYAIRWDMDRRDWLGRSFDIETGFYPLQPVYFSFETRLELLRYMLTLDAQEREWANQFNSGIVRFELVNYQQLIEIDLAWGLYSASPHAFAALLEYHEIHNCGKRYEIGEIVTAPKLPIPAKRWIKLPAAQDISKKDKRHNRDGLSDPKLIEMARNAGIVIPTIKDLFTVHKKNCAVYKI
;
A
#
# COMPACT_ATOMS: atom_id res chain seq x y z
N MET A 1 -38.97 34.67 26.91
CA MET A 1 -37.79 34.76 26.06
C MET A 1 -37.40 33.33 25.62
N TRP A 2 -38.30 32.70 24.85
CA TRP A 2 -38.21 31.36 24.33
C TRP A 2 -38.83 31.33 22.95
N VAL A 3 -38.17 31.91 21.96
CA VAL A 3 -38.51 31.75 20.54
C VAL A 3 -37.22 31.96 19.77
N THR A 4 -36.51 30.93 19.38
CA THR A 4 -35.51 31.05 18.28
C THR A 4 -34.97 29.72 17.79
N ASN A 5 -35.30 28.54 18.36
CA ASN A 5 -34.73 27.29 17.86
C ASN A 5 -35.54 26.60 16.74
N SER A 6 -36.85 26.99 16.53
CA SER A 6 -37.67 26.32 15.51
C SER A 6 -37.45 26.87 14.10
N GLU A 7 -37.20 28.17 13.98
CA GLU A 7 -37.02 28.82 12.66
C GLU A 7 -35.67 28.48 12.02
N HIS A 8 -34.64 28.29 12.82
CA HIS A 8 -33.31 27.93 12.31
C HIS A 8 -33.28 26.49 11.79
N ASN A 9 -33.96 25.58 12.48
CA ASN A 9 -34.09 24.18 12.02
C ASN A 9 -34.91 24.04 10.73
N VAL A 10 -35.98 24.84 10.56
CA VAL A 10 -36.78 24.87 9.33
C VAL A 10 -35.97 25.41 8.16
N HIS A 11 -35.12 26.39 8.39
CA HIS A 11 -34.28 27.00 7.37
C HIS A 11 -33.20 26.03 6.84
N ILE A 12 -32.54 25.30 7.73
CA ILE A 12 -31.55 24.26 7.39
C ILE A 12 -32.19 23.09 6.63
N GLN A 13 -33.42 22.71 7.00
CA GLN A 13 -34.16 21.65 6.31
C GLN A 13 -34.58 22.06 4.89
N LEU A 14 -34.99 23.32 4.66
CA LEU A 14 -35.34 23.84 3.33
C LEU A 14 -34.11 23.90 2.40
N VAL A 15 -32.95 24.30 2.89
CA VAL A 15 -31.70 24.32 2.11
C VAL A 15 -31.29 22.90 1.67
N ASN A 16 -31.46 21.91 2.53
CA ASN A 16 -31.15 20.51 2.22
C ASN A 16 -32.15 19.89 1.21
N ILE A 17 -33.43 20.25 1.28
CA ILE A 17 -34.45 19.81 0.30
C ILE A 17 -34.15 20.40 -1.08
N ILE A 18 -33.77 21.67 -1.16
CA ILE A 18 -33.44 22.35 -2.43
C ILE A 18 -32.17 21.75 -3.07
N ASN A 19 -31.19 21.38 -2.26
CA ASN A 19 -29.97 20.76 -2.75
C ASN A 19 -30.17 19.32 -3.25
N ASN A 20 -31.19 18.62 -2.74
CA ASN A 20 -31.52 17.23 -3.15
C ASN A 20 -32.49 17.16 -4.34
N LEU A 21 -33.10 18.26 -4.75
CA LEU A 21 -34.06 18.31 -5.87
C LEU A 21 -33.40 18.49 -7.24
N ASN A 22 -32.25 17.99 -7.54
CA ASN A 22 -31.57 18.01 -8.85
C ASN A 22 -31.99 19.16 -9.82
N LEU A 23 -32.22 20.35 -9.26
CA LEU A 23 -32.65 21.53 -9.99
C LEU A 23 -31.42 22.18 -10.69
N PRO A 24 -31.61 22.77 -11.89
CA PRO A 24 -30.56 23.48 -12.60
C PRO A 24 -29.90 24.55 -11.73
N TYR A 25 -28.59 24.71 -11.85
CA TYR A 25 -27.74 25.63 -11.06
C TYR A 25 -28.28 27.06 -10.92
N ALA A 26 -28.97 27.58 -11.98
CA ALA A 26 -29.58 28.89 -11.98
C ALA A 26 -30.76 29.05 -10.99
N VAL A 27 -31.44 27.95 -10.64
CA VAL A 27 -32.57 27.97 -9.69
C VAL A 27 -32.07 27.91 -8.25
N ARG A 28 -30.91 27.34 -8.00
CA ARG A 28 -30.34 27.24 -6.66
C ARG A 28 -29.88 28.58 -6.09
N ASN A 29 -29.38 29.48 -6.92
CA ASN A 29 -28.80 30.76 -6.47
C ASN A 29 -29.75 31.96 -6.46
N ASN A 30 -30.89 31.91 -7.22
CA ASN A 30 -31.85 33.03 -7.33
C ASN A 30 -33.21 32.76 -6.66
N GLY A 31 -33.36 31.64 -5.96
CA GLY A 31 -34.66 31.13 -5.53
C GLY A 31 -35.21 31.66 -4.21
N TRP A 32 -34.47 32.40 -3.42
CA TRP A 32 -34.89 32.78 -2.06
C TRP A 32 -36.10 33.69 -2.01
N SER A 33 -36.38 34.50 -3.03
CA SER A 33 -37.51 35.42 -3.07
C SER A 33 -38.84 34.79 -3.50
N LYS A 34 -38.84 33.54 -3.99
CA LYS A 34 -40.06 32.85 -4.48
C LYS A 34 -40.53 31.65 -3.63
N ILE A 35 -39.76 31.29 -2.60
CA ILE A 35 -40.02 30.08 -1.79
C ILE A 35 -41.16 30.28 -0.77
N THR A 36 -41.48 31.52 -0.43
CA THR A 36 -42.54 31.84 0.53
C THR A 36 -43.97 31.54 0.07
N GLU A 37 -44.18 31.21 -1.22
CA GLU A 37 -45.49 30.92 -1.76
C GLU A 37 -45.77 29.41 -1.99
N LEU A 38 -44.81 28.53 -1.72
CA LEU A 38 -45.01 27.08 -1.83
C LEU A 38 -45.46 26.49 -0.50
N ASN A 39 -46.73 26.14 -0.39
CA ASN A 39 -47.25 25.25 0.67
C ASN A 39 -46.71 23.83 0.47
N VAL A 40 -45.44 23.59 0.89
CA VAL A 40 -44.87 22.25 0.91
C VAL A 40 -45.28 21.59 2.22
N THR A 41 -46.15 20.61 2.14
CA THR A 41 -46.42 19.70 3.26
C THR A 41 -45.14 18.87 3.47
N ILE A 42 -44.32 19.26 4.43
CA ILE A 42 -43.12 18.49 4.79
C ILE A 42 -43.61 17.26 5.56
N THR A 43 -43.70 16.12 4.89
CA THR A 43 -43.79 14.85 5.59
C THR A 43 -42.46 14.61 6.26
N ASN A 44 -42.47 14.27 7.56
CA ASN A 44 -41.27 14.00 8.38
C ASN A 44 -40.56 12.68 8.02
N ASP A 45 -40.88 12.10 6.86
CA ASP A 45 -40.29 10.87 6.35
C ASP A 45 -38.97 11.16 5.63
N ARG A 46 -37.94 11.59 6.36
CA ARG A 46 -36.58 11.38 5.87
C ARG A 46 -36.27 9.90 5.96
N PRO A 47 -35.80 9.27 4.87
CA PRO A 47 -35.25 7.94 4.98
C PRO A 47 -34.20 7.93 6.10
N SER A 48 -34.22 6.91 6.95
CA SER A 48 -33.17 6.76 7.94
C SER A 48 -31.83 6.63 7.23
N MET A 49 -30.73 7.06 7.84
CA MET A 49 -29.38 6.87 7.27
C MET A 49 -29.15 5.42 6.81
N ARG A 50 -29.78 4.47 7.51
CA ARG A 50 -29.77 3.05 7.16
C ARG A 50 -30.49 2.76 5.83
N ASP A 51 -31.60 3.44 5.55
CA ASP A 51 -32.36 3.25 4.31
C ASP A 51 -31.64 3.90 3.12
N GLU A 52 -31.02 5.07 3.31
CA GLU A 52 -30.15 5.69 2.30
C GLU A 52 -28.99 4.77 1.90
N VAL A 53 -28.27 4.22 2.90
CA VAL A 53 -27.18 3.26 2.67
C VAL A 53 -27.69 1.98 2.01
N ARG A 54 -28.88 1.49 2.40
CA ARG A 54 -29.48 0.33 1.75
C ARG A 54 -29.71 0.56 0.26
N GLU A 55 -30.27 1.70 -0.13
CA GLU A 55 -30.51 2.03 -1.54
C GLU A 55 -29.21 2.04 -2.35
N LEU A 56 -28.16 2.68 -1.83
CA LEU A 56 -26.83 2.67 -2.45
C LEU A 56 -26.29 1.25 -2.63
N CYS A 57 -26.40 0.42 -1.59
CA CYS A 57 -25.91 -0.96 -1.62
C CYS A 57 -26.70 -1.83 -2.60
N GLU A 58 -28.04 -1.73 -2.60
CA GLU A 58 -28.91 -2.51 -3.50
C GLU A 58 -28.59 -2.23 -4.96
N TYR A 59 -28.34 -0.97 -5.30
CA TYR A 59 -27.93 -0.60 -6.64
C TYR A 59 -26.63 -1.29 -7.07
N LEU A 60 -25.62 -1.31 -6.20
CA LEU A 60 -24.32 -1.93 -6.48
C LEU A 60 -24.37 -3.46 -6.44
N ILE A 61 -25.12 -4.04 -5.50
CA ILE A 61 -25.32 -5.49 -5.44
C ILE A 61 -25.99 -5.98 -6.74
N ASN A 62 -26.99 -5.27 -7.24
CA ASN A 62 -27.65 -5.61 -8.50
C ASN A 62 -26.70 -5.51 -9.70
N ALA A 63 -25.81 -4.51 -9.72
CA ALA A 63 -24.77 -4.40 -10.76
C ALA A 63 -23.80 -5.60 -10.72
N LEU A 64 -23.37 -6.03 -9.53
CA LEU A 64 -22.51 -7.20 -9.37
C LEU A 64 -23.23 -8.51 -9.73
N VAL A 65 -24.53 -8.64 -9.41
CA VAL A 65 -25.37 -9.77 -9.87
C VAL A 65 -25.44 -9.80 -11.37
N ALA A 66 -25.64 -8.65 -12.03
CA ALA A 66 -25.67 -8.56 -13.50
C ALA A 66 -24.33 -9.01 -14.13
N VAL A 67 -23.19 -8.74 -13.47
CA VAL A 67 -21.89 -9.27 -13.91
C VAL A 67 -21.88 -10.80 -13.85
N LEU A 68 -22.33 -11.39 -12.75
CA LEU A 68 -22.41 -12.85 -12.59
C LEU A 68 -23.37 -13.48 -13.61
N GLU A 69 -24.48 -12.81 -13.98
CA GLU A 69 -25.43 -13.24 -15.01
C GLU A 69 -24.79 -13.33 -16.40
N THR A 70 -23.69 -12.65 -16.65
CA THR A 70 -22.92 -12.83 -17.90
C THR A 70 -22.06 -14.10 -17.91
N GLY A 71 -22.08 -14.89 -16.85
CA GLY A 71 -21.25 -16.09 -16.67
C GLY A 71 -19.82 -15.81 -16.22
N LYS A 72 -19.49 -14.55 -15.91
CA LYS A 72 -18.14 -14.16 -15.43
C LYS A 72 -18.08 -14.25 -13.90
N GLY A 73 -16.95 -14.72 -13.37
CA GLY A 73 -16.69 -14.70 -11.94
C GLY A 73 -16.20 -13.33 -11.45
N LEU A 74 -16.28 -13.10 -10.14
CA LEU A 74 -15.73 -11.91 -9.48
C LEU A 74 -14.35 -12.22 -8.90
N ALA A 75 -13.40 -11.32 -9.08
CA ALA A 75 -12.09 -11.32 -8.43
C ALA A 75 -11.98 -10.09 -7.52
N VAL A 76 -12.35 -10.24 -6.25
CA VAL A 76 -12.41 -9.14 -5.29
C VAL A 76 -11.04 -8.89 -4.71
N SER A 77 -10.47 -7.71 -4.95
CA SER A 77 -9.18 -7.32 -4.39
C SER A 77 -9.36 -6.77 -2.98
N VAL A 78 -8.74 -7.40 -1.99
CA VAL A 78 -8.88 -7.03 -0.58
C VAL A 78 -7.55 -6.71 0.08
N SER A 79 -7.60 -5.75 0.99
CA SER A 79 -6.57 -5.47 1.99
C SER A 79 -7.16 -5.49 3.40
N PHE A 80 -8.42 -5.89 3.53
CA PHE A 80 -9.28 -5.76 4.72
C PHE A 80 -9.33 -4.34 5.33
N GLY A 81 -8.87 -3.32 4.61
CA GLY A 81 -9.15 -1.94 4.96
C GLY A 81 -10.62 -1.57 4.70
N LYS A 82 -11.12 -0.48 5.29
CA LYS A 82 -12.53 -0.07 5.26
C LYS A 82 -13.17 -0.12 3.87
N ASP A 83 -12.49 0.42 2.85
CA ASP A 83 -13.03 0.49 1.49
C ASP A 83 -13.12 -0.91 0.83
N SER A 84 -12.10 -1.75 1.01
CA SER A 84 -12.09 -3.12 0.48
C SER A 84 -13.07 -4.04 1.21
N ASN A 85 -13.32 -3.82 2.52
CA ASN A 85 -14.34 -4.54 3.26
C ASN A 85 -15.74 -4.24 2.72
N CYS A 86 -16.05 -2.98 2.38
CA CYS A 86 -17.31 -2.63 1.71
C CYS A 86 -17.48 -3.41 0.40
N CYS A 87 -16.47 -3.40 -0.47
CA CYS A 87 -16.53 -4.15 -1.71
C CYS A 87 -16.70 -5.65 -1.49
N LEU A 88 -16.06 -6.21 -0.48
CA LEU A 88 -16.18 -7.62 -0.14
C LEU A 88 -17.59 -7.97 0.36
N VAL A 89 -18.17 -7.17 1.27
CA VAL A 89 -19.55 -7.34 1.74
C VAL A 89 -20.54 -7.31 0.58
N LEU A 90 -20.46 -6.30 -0.29
CA LEU A 90 -21.34 -6.17 -1.45
C LEU A 90 -21.18 -7.34 -2.43
N SER A 91 -19.95 -7.78 -2.67
CA SER A 91 -19.66 -8.89 -3.58
C SER A 91 -20.18 -10.22 -3.04
N LEU A 92 -19.97 -10.50 -1.76
CA LEU A 92 -20.45 -11.73 -1.12
C LEU A 92 -21.97 -11.78 -1.08
N GLU A 93 -22.63 -10.66 -0.83
CA GLU A 93 -24.11 -10.58 -0.89
C GLU A 93 -24.62 -10.79 -2.31
N ALA A 94 -23.98 -10.21 -3.33
CA ALA A 94 -24.32 -10.44 -4.74
C ALA A 94 -24.16 -11.92 -5.12
N ILE A 95 -23.07 -12.57 -4.71
CA ILE A 95 -22.81 -13.99 -4.95
C ILE A 95 -23.88 -14.87 -4.28
N LYS A 96 -24.22 -14.59 -3.02
CA LYS A 96 -25.30 -15.30 -2.30
C LYS A 96 -26.64 -15.18 -3.01
N ARG A 97 -26.99 -13.96 -3.45
CA ARG A 97 -28.25 -13.72 -4.19
C ARG A 97 -28.26 -14.45 -5.51
N PHE A 98 -27.17 -14.41 -6.26
CA PHE A 98 -27.04 -15.14 -7.53
C PHE A 98 -27.20 -16.64 -7.32
N LYS A 99 -26.45 -17.25 -6.37
CA LYS A 99 -26.55 -18.68 -6.05
C LYS A 99 -27.98 -19.07 -5.63
N ARG A 100 -28.62 -18.28 -4.79
CA ARG A 100 -30.01 -18.52 -4.36
C ARG A 100 -30.99 -18.48 -5.54
N LYS A 101 -30.79 -17.56 -6.49
CA LYS A 101 -31.67 -17.39 -7.66
C LYS A 101 -31.53 -18.50 -8.70
N TYR A 102 -30.27 -18.93 -8.94
CA TYR A 102 -29.96 -19.82 -10.06
C TYR A 102 -29.57 -21.26 -9.65
N GLY A 103 -29.29 -21.50 -8.38
CA GLY A 103 -28.84 -22.81 -7.88
C GLY A 103 -27.38 -23.18 -8.20
N TYR A 104 -26.67 -22.30 -8.89
CA TYR A 104 -25.23 -22.42 -9.20
C TYR A 104 -24.56 -21.06 -9.11
N MET A 105 -23.23 -21.01 -9.26
CA MET A 105 -22.48 -19.76 -9.37
C MET A 105 -21.17 -19.97 -10.15
N PRO A 106 -20.67 -18.94 -10.85
CA PRO A 106 -19.31 -18.97 -11.37
C PRO A 106 -18.29 -19.00 -10.22
N SER A 107 -17.12 -19.62 -10.44
CA SER A 107 -16.02 -19.56 -9.47
C SER A 107 -15.60 -18.10 -9.24
N CYS A 108 -15.55 -17.69 -7.98
CA CYS A 108 -15.18 -16.35 -7.56
C CYS A 108 -13.95 -16.40 -6.65
N TYR A 109 -13.23 -15.29 -6.59
CA TYR A 109 -11.97 -15.21 -5.86
C TYR A 109 -11.91 -13.95 -5.02
N VAL A 110 -11.34 -14.08 -3.82
CA VAL A 110 -10.92 -12.96 -2.98
C VAL A 110 -9.40 -12.95 -2.99
N ILE A 111 -8.80 -11.91 -3.53
CA ILE A 111 -7.35 -11.85 -3.77
C ILE A 111 -6.74 -10.76 -2.89
N ASN A 112 -5.86 -11.18 -1.98
CA ASN A 112 -4.99 -10.29 -1.20
C ASN A 112 -3.59 -10.27 -1.79
N SER A 113 -2.93 -9.11 -1.76
CA SER A 113 -1.50 -9.02 -2.07
C SER A 113 -0.72 -8.69 -0.81
N ASN A 114 -0.02 -9.68 -0.29
CA ASN A 114 0.93 -9.52 0.80
C ASN A 114 2.24 -8.97 0.22
N THR A 115 2.58 -7.74 0.58
CA THR A 115 3.79 -7.06 0.09
C THR A 115 5.05 -7.50 0.81
N THR A 116 4.95 -8.33 1.85
CA THR A 116 6.03 -8.73 2.78
C THR A 116 6.62 -7.60 3.64
N ILE A 117 6.00 -6.43 3.61
CA ILE A 117 6.36 -5.24 4.39
C ILE A 117 5.10 -4.51 4.90
N GLU A 118 4.03 -5.24 5.16
CA GLU A 118 2.81 -4.67 5.73
C GLU A 118 3.08 -4.18 7.17
N ASN A 119 2.15 -3.44 7.72
CA ASN A 119 2.27 -2.96 9.10
C ASN A 119 1.91 -4.10 10.07
N PRO A 120 2.83 -4.55 10.93
CA PRO A 120 2.57 -5.66 11.87
C PRO A 120 1.38 -5.43 12.81
N ALA A 121 1.01 -4.17 13.07
CA ALA A 121 -0.20 -3.87 13.85
C ALA A 121 -1.49 -4.39 13.20
N LEU A 122 -1.45 -4.75 11.93
CA LEU A 122 -2.60 -5.23 11.17
C LEU A 122 -2.60 -6.75 10.99
N ASP A 123 -1.55 -7.45 11.36
CA ASP A 123 -1.41 -8.89 11.07
C ASP A 123 -2.49 -9.72 11.80
N ASP A 124 -2.70 -9.47 13.08
CA ASP A 124 -3.74 -10.16 13.86
C ASP A 124 -5.15 -9.86 13.31
N TYR A 125 -5.39 -8.59 12.98
CA TYR A 125 -6.63 -8.16 12.36
C TYR A 125 -6.85 -8.82 11.00
N PHE A 126 -5.81 -8.88 10.17
CA PHE A 126 -5.85 -9.53 8.86
C PHE A 126 -6.21 -11.02 9.00
N ASN A 127 -5.52 -11.72 9.89
CA ASN A 127 -5.75 -13.13 10.17
C ASN A 127 -7.18 -13.38 10.67
N LEU A 128 -7.69 -12.52 11.55
CA LEU A 128 -9.08 -12.58 12.02
C LEU A 128 -10.08 -12.41 10.87
N MET A 129 -9.88 -11.43 10.02
CA MET A 129 -10.77 -11.18 8.88
C MET A 129 -10.74 -12.31 7.86
N GLN A 130 -9.57 -12.90 7.61
CA GLN A 130 -9.44 -14.06 6.74
C GLN A 130 -10.18 -15.27 7.31
N GLN A 131 -10.00 -15.59 8.59
CA GLN A 131 -10.70 -16.69 9.24
C GLN A 131 -12.21 -16.52 9.18
N ASN A 132 -12.69 -15.32 9.49
CA ASN A 132 -14.11 -14.99 9.39
C ASN A 132 -14.66 -15.19 7.95
N LEU A 133 -13.89 -14.78 6.95
CA LEU A 133 -14.25 -14.98 5.55
C LEU A 133 -14.34 -16.45 5.17
N GLU A 134 -13.38 -17.27 5.61
CA GLU A 134 -13.38 -18.72 5.36
C GLU A 134 -14.57 -19.41 6.01
N VAL A 135 -14.91 -19.05 7.26
CA VAL A 135 -16.10 -19.54 7.96
C VAL A 135 -17.37 -19.16 7.20
N PHE A 136 -17.46 -17.92 6.74
CA PHE A 136 -18.61 -17.43 5.97
C PHE A 136 -18.78 -18.17 4.63
N ILE A 137 -17.71 -18.35 3.87
CA ILE A 137 -17.71 -19.10 2.61
C ILE A 137 -18.22 -20.52 2.83
N ASN A 138 -17.70 -21.22 3.84
CA ASN A 138 -18.08 -22.58 4.16
C ASN A 138 -19.53 -22.66 4.65
N THR A 139 -19.97 -21.74 5.51
CA THR A 139 -21.35 -21.72 6.05
C THR A 139 -22.40 -21.54 4.97
N HIS A 140 -22.09 -20.75 3.94
CA HIS A 140 -23.00 -20.46 2.83
C HIS A 140 -22.73 -21.35 1.61
N ASP A 141 -21.81 -22.32 1.71
CA ASP A 141 -21.43 -23.23 0.63
C ASP A 141 -21.13 -22.46 -0.68
N LEU A 142 -20.30 -21.41 -0.62
CA LEU A 142 -19.97 -20.57 -1.77
C LEU A 142 -18.73 -21.10 -2.49
N ASP A 143 -18.75 -21.12 -3.84
CA ASP A 143 -17.56 -21.37 -4.64
C ASP A 143 -16.70 -20.10 -4.74
N VAL A 144 -16.18 -19.70 -3.60
CA VAL A 144 -15.30 -18.54 -3.43
C VAL A 144 -13.99 -19.01 -2.80
N THR A 145 -12.88 -18.67 -3.42
CA THR A 145 -11.55 -19.06 -2.91
C THR A 145 -10.77 -17.82 -2.51
N PHE A 146 -10.26 -17.80 -1.26
CA PHE A 146 -9.29 -16.78 -0.82
C PHE A 146 -7.90 -17.14 -1.31
N ILE A 147 -7.19 -16.18 -1.89
CA ILE A 147 -5.84 -16.35 -2.43
C ILE A 147 -4.97 -15.18 -1.96
N GLU A 148 -3.92 -15.52 -1.25
CA GLU A 148 -2.84 -14.57 -0.97
C GLU A 148 -1.77 -14.66 -2.06
N VAL A 149 -1.39 -13.53 -2.62
CA VAL A 149 -0.34 -13.43 -3.64
C VAL A 149 0.82 -12.59 -3.15
N HIS A 150 2.02 -12.96 -3.57
CA HIS A 150 3.26 -12.28 -3.23
C HIS A 150 3.94 -11.71 -4.48
N PRO A 151 4.71 -10.63 -4.35
CA PRO A 151 5.58 -10.17 -5.43
C PRO A 151 6.61 -11.26 -5.80
N ASP A 152 7.08 -11.23 -7.03
CA ASP A 152 8.22 -12.08 -7.41
C ASP A 152 9.47 -11.69 -6.61
N THR A 153 10.34 -12.65 -6.27
CA THR A 153 11.55 -12.46 -5.44
C THR A 153 12.36 -11.22 -5.82
N THR A 154 12.57 -10.99 -7.11
CA THR A 154 13.33 -9.81 -7.59
C THR A 154 12.60 -8.48 -7.44
N SER A 155 11.33 -8.52 -7.02
CA SER A 155 10.49 -7.37 -6.69
C SER A 155 10.29 -7.19 -5.19
N HIS A 156 10.65 -8.17 -4.35
CA HIS A 156 10.58 -8.05 -2.90
C HIS A 156 11.33 -6.80 -2.43
N TRP A 157 10.76 -6.08 -1.47
CA TRP A 157 11.38 -4.85 -0.97
C TRP A 157 12.80 -5.09 -0.44
N HIS A 158 13.01 -6.20 0.27
CA HIS A 158 14.30 -6.60 0.82
C HIS A 158 15.35 -6.83 -0.28
N TYR A 159 14.98 -7.58 -1.33
CA TYR A 159 15.85 -7.77 -2.49
C TYR A 159 16.16 -6.45 -3.20
N VAL A 160 15.14 -5.61 -3.41
CA VAL A 160 15.25 -4.35 -4.16
C VAL A 160 16.02 -3.29 -3.35
N THR A 161 15.70 -3.14 -2.05
CA THR A 161 16.28 -2.06 -1.23
C THR A 161 17.56 -2.50 -0.53
N LEU A 162 17.54 -3.58 0.26
CA LEU A 162 18.75 -4.05 0.95
C LEU A 162 19.68 -4.78 -0.02
N GLY A 163 19.16 -5.63 -0.89
CA GLY A 163 19.95 -6.37 -1.86
C GLY A 163 20.55 -5.45 -2.92
N ARG A 164 19.72 -4.78 -3.71
CA ARG A 164 20.17 -3.93 -4.82
C ARG A 164 20.50 -2.50 -4.44
N GLY A 165 20.05 -2.04 -3.27
CA GLY A 165 20.28 -0.68 -2.78
C GLY A 165 19.34 0.37 -3.38
N LYS A 166 18.28 -0.01 -4.11
CA LYS A 166 17.30 0.96 -4.63
C LYS A 166 16.61 1.63 -3.46
N MET A 167 16.65 2.96 -3.44
CA MET A 167 16.04 3.71 -2.36
C MET A 167 14.52 3.55 -2.32
N PRO A 168 13.93 3.46 -1.12
CA PRO A 168 12.49 3.59 -0.95
C PRO A 168 12.00 4.92 -1.55
N ARG A 169 10.78 4.91 -2.07
CA ARG A 169 10.17 6.11 -2.67
C ARG A 169 9.79 7.12 -1.61
N TYR A 170 10.05 8.39 -1.85
CA TYR A 170 9.72 9.52 -0.98
C TYR A 170 8.88 10.57 -1.74
N PRO A 171 8.32 11.60 -1.09
CA PRO A 171 7.45 12.57 -1.75
C PRO A 171 8.07 13.18 -3.01
N GLY A 172 7.30 13.25 -4.08
CA GLY A 172 7.72 13.77 -5.38
C GLY A 172 8.31 12.71 -6.33
N MET A 173 8.44 11.44 -5.89
CA MET A 173 8.83 10.33 -6.76
C MET A 173 7.61 9.52 -7.24
N THR A 174 7.75 8.84 -8.39
CA THR A 174 6.74 7.88 -8.88
C THR A 174 6.60 6.68 -7.94
N ARG A 175 5.36 6.21 -7.73
CA ARG A 175 5.04 5.08 -6.83
C ARG A 175 5.09 3.74 -7.55
N ASP A 176 6.19 3.42 -8.22
CA ASP A 176 6.39 2.14 -8.92
C ASP A 176 6.38 0.93 -7.97
N CYS A 177 6.74 1.10 -6.68
CA CYS A 177 6.62 0.04 -5.67
C CYS A 177 5.19 -0.48 -5.54
N SER A 178 4.16 0.36 -5.60
CA SER A 178 2.76 -0.08 -5.56
C SER A 178 2.42 -1.00 -6.74
N VAL A 179 2.95 -0.71 -7.91
CA VAL A 179 2.76 -1.54 -9.09
C VAL A 179 3.48 -2.88 -8.92
N ASP A 180 4.74 -2.85 -8.49
CA ASP A 180 5.58 -4.06 -8.39
C ASP A 180 5.11 -4.98 -7.26
N LEU A 181 4.69 -4.42 -6.11
CA LEU A 181 4.34 -5.20 -4.93
C LEU A 181 2.85 -5.60 -4.87
N LYS A 182 1.94 -4.86 -5.51
CA LYS A 182 0.49 -5.12 -5.41
C LYS A 182 -0.15 -5.43 -6.75
N VAL A 183 -0.04 -4.52 -7.73
CA VAL A 183 -0.80 -4.64 -8.98
C VAL A 183 -0.34 -5.84 -9.82
N LYS A 184 0.97 -6.01 -10.01
CA LYS A 184 1.53 -7.11 -10.84
C LYS A 184 1.21 -8.49 -10.27
N PRO A 185 1.40 -8.79 -8.96
CA PRO A 185 1.02 -10.08 -8.37
C PRO A 185 -0.46 -10.41 -8.56
N ILE A 186 -1.35 -9.44 -8.28
CA ILE A 186 -2.80 -9.62 -8.45
C ILE A 186 -3.15 -9.90 -9.92
N LYS A 187 -2.63 -9.12 -10.86
CA LYS A 187 -2.86 -9.34 -12.31
C LYS A 187 -2.36 -10.71 -12.77
N LYS A 188 -1.19 -11.13 -12.31
CA LYS A 188 -0.59 -12.44 -12.62
C LYS A 188 -1.49 -13.59 -12.13
N ALA A 189 -1.96 -13.51 -10.89
CA ALA A 189 -2.87 -14.48 -10.31
C ALA A 189 -4.21 -14.50 -11.06
N LYS A 190 -4.86 -13.36 -11.24
CA LYS A 190 -6.12 -13.25 -11.97
C LYS A 190 -6.02 -13.87 -13.38
N LYS A 191 -4.94 -13.58 -14.11
CA LYS A 191 -4.71 -14.13 -15.45
C LYS A 191 -4.54 -15.66 -15.44
N ALA A 192 -3.93 -16.21 -14.39
CA ALA A 192 -3.79 -17.67 -14.23
C ALA A 192 -5.15 -18.30 -13.90
N LEU A 193 -5.91 -17.72 -12.99
CA LEU A 193 -7.24 -18.17 -12.59
C LEU A 193 -8.24 -18.11 -13.75
N ALA A 194 -8.25 -17.03 -14.51
CA ALA A 194 -9.13 -16.85 -15.66
C ALA A 194 -8.93 -17.94 -16.75
N LYS A 195 -7.72 -18.51 -16.86
CA LYS A 195 -7.47 -19.64 -17.76
C LYS A 195 -8.09 -20.95 -17.28
N LEU A 196 -8.35 -21.08 -15.98
CA LEU A 196 -8.90 -22.28 -15.37
C LEU A 196 -10.43 -22.22 -15.25
N THR A 197 -10.98 -21.06 -14.93
CA THR A 197 -12.38 -20.92 -14.54
C THR A 197 -13.19 -19.96 -15.43
N GLY A 198 -12.59 -19.40 -16.46
CA GLY A 198 -13.25 -18.44 -17.35
C GLY A 198 -12.96 -16.98 -16.98
N GLU A 199 -13.61 -16.05 -17.67
CA GLU A 199 -13.36 -14.63 -17.49
C GLU A 199 -13.73 -14.14 -16.08
N LEU A 200 -12.88 -13.30 -15.52
CA LEU A 200 -13.03 -12.70 -14.21
C LEU A 200 -13.10 -11.18 -14.30
N VAL A 201 -14.05 -10.59 -13.57
CA VAL A 201 -14.15 -9.14 -13.38
C VAL A 201 -13.52 -8.76 -12.05
N SER A 202 -12.51 -7.89 -12.07
CA SER A 202 -11.89 -7.38 -10.84
C SER A 202 -12.83 -6.41 -10.13
N VAL A 203 -13.05 -6.63 -8.84
CA VAL A 203 -13.76 -5.69 -7.96
C VAL A 203 -12.73 -4.95 -7.13
N VAL A 204 -12.69 -3.62 -7.23
CA VAL A 204 -11.66 -2.79 -6.57
C VAL A 204 -12.30 -1.65 -5.79
N GLY A 205 -11.96 -1.55 -4.51
CA GLY A 205 -12.45 -0.54 -3.58
C GLY A 205 -11.69 0.79 -3.70
N THR A 206 -11.80 1.46 -4.83
CA THR A 206 -11.20 2.77 -5.08
C THR A 206 -12.27 3.84 -5.10
N ARG A 207 -12.04 4.98 -4.42
CA ARG A 207 -12.96 6.12 -4.37
C ARG A 207 -12.33 7.38 -4.96
N MET A 208 -13.16 8.22 -5.63
CA MET A 208 -12.73 9.50 -6.20
C MET A 208 -12.21 10.45 -5.11
N ASN A 209 -12.87 10.45 -3.96
CA ASN A 209 -12.57 11.36 -2.85
C ASN A 209 -11.35 11.00 -2.00
N GLU A 210 -10.56 9.98 -2.39
CA GLU A 210 -9.32 9.66 -1.70
C GLU A 210 -8.19 10.67 -1.98
N SER A 211 -8.13 11.29 -3.17
CA SER A 211 -7.20 12.36 -3.52
C SER A 211 -7.60 13.04 -4.83
N GLU A 212 -7.31 14.34 -4.96
CA GLU A 212 -7.58 15.10 -6.19
C GLU A 212 -6.92 14.49 -7.44
N GLU A 213 -5.68 14.01 -7.33
CA GLU A 213 -4.98 13.36 -8.44
C GLU A 213 -5.72 12.08 -8.90
N ARG A 214 -6.26 11.29 -7.94
CA ARG A 214 -7.03 10.09 -8.24
C ARG A 214 -8.37 10.44 -8.87
N LYS A 215 -9.07 11.42 -8.31
CA LYS A 215 -10.34 11.94 -8.83
C LYS A 215 -10.21 12.36 -10.29
N GLN A 216 -9.21 13.16 -10.59
CA GLN A 216 -8.96 13.62 -11.96
C GLN A 216 -8.76 12.46 -12.93
N LYS A 217 -7.90 11.48 -12.57
CA LYS A 217 -7.66 10.29 -13.41
C LYS A 217 -8.90 9.41 -13.59
N MET A 218 -9.75 9.29 -12.57
CA MET A 218 -10.99 8.52 -12.65
C MET A 218 -12.00 9.22 -13.55
N ILE A 219 -12.14 10.54 -13.44
CA ILE A 219 -13.01 11.34 -14.33
C ILE A 219 -12.52 11.23 -15.79
N GLU A 220 -11.23 11.35 -16.04
CA GLU A 220 -10.64 11.23 -17.39
C GLU A 220 -10.88 9.86 -18.02
N ARG A 221 -10.93 8.79 -17.22
CA ARG A 221 -11.29 7.43 -17.69
C ARG A 221 -12.79 7.20 -17.81
N GLY A 222 -13.63 8.08 -17.27
CA GLY A 222 -15.07 7.90 -17.23
C GLY A 222 -15.51 6.78 -16.27
N ASP A 223 -14.80 6.64 -15.14
CA ASP A 223 -15.11 5.60 -14.14
C ASP A 223 -16.50 5.81 -13.53
N VAL A 224 -17.32 4.76 -13.52
CA VAL A 224 -18.70 4.74 -13.01
C VAL A 224 -18.91 3.48 -12.17
N ALA A 225 -19.59 3.62 -11.03
CA ALA A 225 -19.73 2.59 -10.01
C ALA A 225 -20.35 1.26 -10.48
N ASN A 226 -21.35 1.33 -11.33
CA ASN A 226 -22.16 0.18 -11.77
C ASN A 226 -21.75 -0.40 -13.13
N THR A 227 -20.65 0.06 -13.71
CA THR A 227 -20.26 -0.30 -15.07
C THR A 227 -18.95 -1.10 -15.06
N VAL A 228 -18.92 -2.17 -15.84
CA VAL A 228 -17.69 -2.90 -16.10
C VAL A 228 -16.83 -2.11 -17.08
N LEU A 229 -15.66 -1.74 -16.64
CA LEU A 229 -14.67 -1.02 -17.43
C LEU A 229 -13.66 -2.01 -18.03
N THR A 230 -13.12 -1.67 -19.18
CA THR A 230 -12.00 -2.41 -19.78
C THR A 230 -10.73 -1.60 -19.60
N GLY A 231 -9.77 -2.13 -18.85
CA GLY A 231 -8.45 -1.52 -18.69
C GLY A 231 -7.59 -1.60 -19.94
N GLU A 232 -6.47 -0.88 -19.96
CA GLU A 232 -5.54 -0.82 -21.10
C GLU A 232 -5.05 -2.21 -21.57
N ASP A 233 -4.91 -3.15 -20.63
CA ASP A 233 -4.47 -4.52 -20.92
C ASP A 233 -5.62 -5.48 -21.27
N GLY A 234 -6.84 -4.98 -21.48
CA GLY A 234 -8.06 -5.77 -21.69
C GLY A 234 -8.65 -6.38 -20.42
N ASP A 235 -8.11 -6.06 -19.25
CA ASP A 235 -8.62 -6.51 -17.95
C ASP A 235 -9.98 -5.89 -17.66
N LEU A 236 -10.96 -6.73 -17.30
CA LEU A 236 -12.28 -6.26 -16.86
C LEU A 236 -12.23 -5.86 -15.38
N LEU A 237 -12.80 -4.71 -15.05
CA LEU A 237 -12.88 -4.23 -13.68
C LEU A 237 -14.19 -3.48 -13.42
N ILE A 238 -14.65 -3.50 -12.18
CA ILE A 238 -15.75 -2.70 -11.66
C ILE A 238 -15.30 -2.04 -10.36
N LEU A 239 -15.73 -0.77 -10.16
CA LEU A 239 -15.35 0.07 -9.02
C LEU A 239 -16.62 0.42 -8.23
N PRO A 240 -17.20 -0.51 -7.45
CA PRO A 240 -18.55 -0.35 -6.90
C PRO A 240 -18.75 0.90 -6.07
N ILE A 241 -17.72 1.32 -5.32
CA ILE A 241 -17.78 2.43 -4.37
C ILE A 241 -17.04 3.68 -4.86
N CYS A 242 -16.82 3.83 -6.18
CA CYS A 242 -15.95 4.90 -6.70
C CYS A 242 -16.48 6.31 -6.42
N ASP A 243 -17.76 6.49 -6.29
CA ASP A 243 -18.49 7.74 -6.00
C ASP A 243 -18.90 7.91 -4.53
N TRP A 244 -18.60 6.90 -3.68
CA TRP A 244 -18.95 6.94 -2.26
C TRP A 244 -18.11 7.94 -1.48
N GLU A 245 -18.77 8.62 -0.54
CA GLU A 245 -18.11 9.39 0.50
C GLU A 245 -17.60 8.46 1.61
N VAL A 246 -16.74 9.00 2.48
CA VAL A 246 -16.21 8.23 3.61
C VAL A 246 -17.31 7.83 4.60
N ASP A 247 -18.33 8.66 4.72
CA ASP A 247 -19.47 8.43 5.61
C ASP A 247 -20.32 7.25 5.12
N ASP A 248 -20.50 7.06 3.81
CA ASP A 248 -21.18 5.90 3.24
C ASP A 248 -20.45 4.59 3.55
N VAL A 249 -19.10 4.62 3.46
CA VAL A 249 -18.26 3.48 3.81
C VAL A 249 -18.45 3.08 5.27
N TRP A 250 -18.36 4.04 6.19
CA TRP A 250 -18.53 3.75 7.61
C TRP A 250 -19.96 3.36 7.97
N ALA A 251 -20.95 3.97 7.33
CA ALA A 251 -22.34 3.62 7.54
C ALA A 251 -22.62 2.16 7.14
N LEU A 252 -22.13 1.69 5.96
CA LEU A 252 -22.25 0.29 5.60
C LEU A 252 -21.59 -0.63 6.63
N LEU A 253 -20.34 -0.37 7.01
CA LEU A 253 -19.62 -1.23 7.95
C LEU A 253 -20.29 -1.26 9.34
N THR A 254 -20.85 -0.15 9.80
CA THR A 254 -21.56 -0.07 11.08
C THR A 254 -22.87 -0.86 11.06
N TYR A 255 -23.58 -0.90 9.92
CA TYR A 255 -24.85 -1.61 9.81
C TYR A 255 -24.72 -3.07 9.37
N CYS A 256 -23.51 -3.55 9.06
CA CYS A 256 -23.26 -4.94 8.71
C CYS A 256 -22.82 -5.73 9.94
N ASP A 257 -23.47 -6.86 10.17
CA ASP A 257 -23.20 -7.76 11.28
C ASP A 257 -23.62 -9.17 10.89
N SER A 258 -22.84 -10.20 11.21
CA SER A 258 -23.21 -11.58 10.91
C SER A 258 -24.24 -12.17 11.89
N SER A 259 -24.38 -11.58 13.08
CA SER A 259 -25.14 -12.13 14.20
C SER A 259 -26.42 -11.36 14.53
N SER A 260 -26.52 -10.09 14.13
CA SER A 260 -27.68 -9.24 14.45
C SER A 260 -28.85 -9.48 13.50
N GLU A 261 -30.04 -9.77 14.05
CA GLU A 261 -31.29 -9.83 13.27
C GLU A 261 -31.63 -8.49 12.58
N ASN A 262 -31.07 -7.40 13.11
CA ASN A 262 -31.27 -6.05 12.56
C ASN A 262 -30.15 -5.62 11.60
N ALA A 263 -29.23 -6.50 11.25
CA ALA A 263 -28.17 -6.16 10.28
C ALA A 263 -28.76 -5.77 8.93
N LEU A 264 -28.12 -4.80 8.27
CA LEU A 264 -28.46 -4.44 6.91
C LEU A 264 -28.15 -5.61 5.97
N TYR A 265 -26.99 -6.19 6.12
CA TYR A 265 -26.53 -7.43 5.50
C TYR A 265 -25.79 -8.29 6.51
N HIS A 266 -26.03 -9.60 6.48
CA HIS A 266 -25.22 -10.56 7.20
C HIS A 266 -23.87 -10.66 6.49
N SER A 267 -22.84 -10.06 7.09
CA SER A 267 -21.50 -9.97 6.53
C SER A 267 -20.64 -11.17 6.94
N PHE A 268 -19.44 -11.26 6.35
CA PHE A 268 -18.45 -12.27 6.72
C PHE A 268 -17.83 -12.02 8.10
N ALA A 269 -17.83 -10.79 8.60
CA ALA A 269 -17.35 -10.45 9.93
C ALA A 269 -18.52 -10.33 10.92
N PRO A 270 -18.34 -10.77 12.18
CA PRO A 270 -19.34 -10.58 13.24
C PRO A 270 -19.67 -9.11 13.47
N SER A 271 -18.66 -8.25 13.45
CA SER A 271 -18.78 -6.78 13.41
C SER A 271 -17.52 -6.20 12.73
N PHE A 272 -17.55 -4.91 12.45
CA PHE A 272 -16.38 -4.16 11.99
C PHE A 272 -15.80 -3.22 13.06
N ASP A 273 -16.12 -3.48 14.34
CA ASP A 273 -15.63 -2.67 15.47
C ASP A 273 -14.10 -2.64 15.54
N GLU A 274 -13.44 -3.79 15.29
CA GLU A 274 -11.97 -3.84 15.23
C GLU A 274 -11.41 -2.97 14.10
N THR A 275 -12.10 -2.94 12.95
CA THR A 275 -11.74 -2.01 11.86
C THR A 275 -11.86 -0.56 12.31
N ILE A 276 -12.95 -0.21 12.98
CA ILE A 276 -13.20 1.14 13.51
C ILE A 276 -12.12 1.52 14.53
N ASP A 277 -11.78 0.63 15.46
CA ASP A 277 -10.79 0.87 16.51
C ASP A 277 -9.37 1.06 15.97
N ILE A 278 -8.97 0.27 14.98
CA ILE A 278 -7.69 0.43 14.29
C ILE A 278 -7.61 1.81 13.61
N TYR A 279 -8.66 2.21 12.90
CA TYR A 279 -8.69 3.51 12.23
C TYR A 279 -8.77 4.68 13.23
N ARG A 280 -9.45 4.50 14.36
CA ARG A 280 -9.50 5.47 15.46
C ARG A 280 -8.10 5.67 16.07
N SER A 281 -7.41 4.59 16.40
CA SER A 281 -6.04 4.63 16.96
C SER A 281 -5.07 5.34 16.00
N ALA A 282 -5.19 5.08 14.71
CA ALA A 282 -4.38 5.74 13.68
C ALA A 282 -4.73 7.22 13.44
N ASN A 283 -5.79 7.73 14.04
CA ASN A 283 -6.24 9.13 13.98
C ASN A 283 -6.21 9.79 15.37
N SER A 284 -5.21 9.47 16.19
CA SER A 284 -4.98 10.04 17.53
C SER A 284 -6.14 9.82 18.52
N GLY A 285 -6.87 8.72 18.37
CA GLY A 285 -8.03 8.41 19.23
C GLY A 285 -9.31 9.17 18.87
N GLU A 286 -9.27 10.10 17.92
CA GLU A 286 -10.46 10.82 17.46
C GLU A 286 -11.31 9.93 16.56
N CYS A 287 -12.58 9.80 16.91
CA CYS A 287 -13.55 9.09 16.09
C CYS A 287 -13.98 9.99 14.92
N ALA A 288 -13.72 9.57 13.69
CA ALA A 288 -14.25 10.21 12.49
C ALA A 288 -15.77 9.97 12.30
N LEU A 289 -16.38 9.19 13.17
CA LEU A 289 -17.83 8.95 13.22
C LEU A 289 -18.56 10.14 13.88
N ASN A 290 -18.44 11.33 13.34
CA ASN A 290 -19.38 12.40 13.65
C ASN A 290 -20.66 12.17 12.81
N VAL A 291 -21.48 11.25 13.30
CA VAL A 291 -22.84 11.05 12.81
C VAL A 291 -23.67 12.25 13.30
N GLY A 292 -23.67 13.35 12.56
CA GLY A 292 -24.59 14.43 12.90
C GLY A 292 -24.33 15.82 12.36
N ASP A 293 -23.12 16.23 12.10
CA ASP A 293 -22.84 17.58 11.60
C ASP A 293 -22.01 17.57 10.31
N LYS A 294 -22.69 17.81 9.18
CA LYS A 294 -22.06 18.01 7.85
C LYS A 294 -21.28 19.34 7.79
N GLY A 295 -20.38 19.56 8.74
CA GLY A 295 -19.74 20.87 8.79
C GLY A 295 -18.24 20.93 8.84
N GLN A 296 -17.55 20.02 9.51
CA GLN A 296 -16.11 20.07 9.73
C GLN A 296 -15.49 18.76 10.25
N SER A 297 -15.97 17.59 9.86
CA SER A 297 -15.18 16.40 10.11
C SER A 297 -14.01 16.35 9.12
N ALA A 298 -12.80 16.52 9.61
CA ALA A 298 -11.64 16.07 8.87
C ALA A 298 -11.87 14.58 8.58
N ALA A 299 -12.14 14.26 7.32
CA ALA A 299 -12.33 12.89 6.89
C ALA A 299 -11.23 12.03 7.51
N CYS A 300 -11.56 10.84 8.05
CA CYS A 300 -10.56 9.95 8.61
C CYS A 300 -9.47 9.71 7.58
N GLY A 301 -8.43 10.51 7.64
CA GLY A 301 -7.29 10.51 6.73
C GLY A 301 -6.30 9.39 7.02
N ALA A 302 -6.57 8.58 8.06
CA ALA A 302 -5.73 7.47 8.42
C ALA A 302 -5.61 6.50 7.23
N ARG A 303 -4.37 6.24 6.83
CA ARG A 303 -4.02 5.30 5.77
C ARG A 303 -2.91 4.44 6.27
N PHE A 304 -3.15 3.16 6.27
CA PHE A 304 -2.12 2.18 6.55
C PHE A 304 -1.31 1.93 5.27
N GLY A 305 -0.03 2.22 5.35
CA GLY A 305 0.94 1.93 4.30
C GLY A 305 1.89 0.82 4.72
N CYS A 306 2.80 0.46 3.82
CA CYS A 306 3.92 -0.41 4.18
C CYS A 306 4.78 0.26 5.25
N ILE A 307 5.34 -0.51 6.20
CA ILE A 307 6.13 0.01 7.32
C ILE A 307 7.35 0.84 6.90
N TYR A 308 7.88 0.60 5.71
CA TYR A 308 9.03 1.34 5.16
C TYR A 308 8.64 2.44 4.17
N CYS A 309 7.36 2.84 4.12
CA CYS A 309 6.89 3.85 3.18
C CYS A 309 7.37 5.24 3.57
N LEU A 310 8.21 5.86 2.72
CA LEU A 310 8.67 7.23 2.93
C LEU A 310 7.82 8.27 2.20
N VAL A 311 6.81 7.83 1.43
CA VAL A 311 5.94 8.75 0.65
C VAL A 311 5.02 9.57 1.56
N SER A 312 4.76 9.10 2.77
CA SER A 312 4.01 9.85 3.79
C SER A 312 4.73 11.10 4.32
N GLY A 313 6.01 11.29 3.99
CA GLY A 313 6.80 12.43 4.42
C GLY A 313 7.78 12.08 5.54
N ASP A 314 8.12 13.07 6.37
CA ASP A 314 9.10 12.95 7.46
C ASP A 314 8.65 11.99 8.56
N LYS A 315 7.35 11.90 8.80
CA LYS A 315 6.74 10.98 9.78
C LYS A 315 5.62 10.16 9.15
N ASP A 316 5.47 8.94 9.58
CA ASP A 316 4.24 8.19 9.38
C ASP A 316 3.23 8.61 10.46
N LYS A 317 2.30 9.50 10.07
CA LYS A 317 1.33 10.08 11.00
C LYS A 317 0.43 9.02 11.62
N SER A 318 0.01 8.03 10.83
CA SER A 318 -0.90 6.98 11.31
C SER A 318 -0.20 6.06 12.30
N LEU A 319 1.00 5.58 11.99
CA LEU A 319 1.76 4.73 12.89
C LEU A 319 2.19 5.49 14.16
N THR A 320 2.61 6.74 14.03
CA THR A 320 2.95 7.59 15.19
C THR A 320 1.72 7.79 16.09
N ALA A 321 0.57 8.11 15.50
CA ALA A 321 -0.67 8.30 16.25
C ALA A 321 -1.11 7.02 16.99
N MET A 322 -0.97 5.84 16.38
CA MET A 322 -1.25 4.55 17.03
C MET A 322 -0.35 4.34 18.25
N ILE A 323 0.96 4.57 18.12
CA ILE A 323 1.92 4.40 19.22
C ILE A 323 1.64 5.39 20.37
N GLU A 324 1.25 6.62 20.05
CA GLU A 324 0.98 7.67 21.03
C GLU A 324 -0.38 7.51 21.71
N SER A 325 -1.42 7.10 20.97
CA SER A 325 -2.79 6.98 21.49
C SER A 325 -3.01 5.70 22.30
N ASP A 326 -2.32 4.62 21.98
CA ASP A 326 -2.41 3.33 22.67
C ASP A 326 -1.01 2.69 22.77
N SER A 327 -0.20 3.26 23.64
CA SER A 327 1.18 2.80 23.85
C SER A 327 1.25 1.38 24.44
N GLU A 328 0.26 0.94 25.19
CA GLU A 328 0.20 -0.42 25.74
C GLU A 328 0.14 -1.45 24.60
N ARG A 329 -0.67 -1.18 23.59
CA ARG A 329 -0.88 -2.07 22.46
C ARG A 329 0.21 -1.95 21.39
N PHE A 330 0.72 -0.72 21.09
CA PHE A 330 1.51 -0.46 19.89
C PHE A 330 2.96 0.02 20.15
N SER A 331 3.41 0.18 21.40
CA SER A 331 4.79 0.65 21.70
C SER A 331 5.89 -0.21 21.07
N TYR A 332 5.64 -1.49 20.83
CA TYR A 332 6.59 -2.41 20.20
C TYR A 332 6.98 -1.99 18.77
N LEU A 333 6.16 -1.18 18.12
CA LEU A 333 6.43 -0.64 16.78
C LEU A 333 7.30 0.62 16.80
N ALA A 334 7.64 1.18 17.96
CA ALA A 334 8.42 2.41 18.06
C ALA A 334 9.80 2.28 17.41
N GLY A 335 10.47 1.13 17.56
CA GLY A 335 11.75 0.84 16.90
C GLY A 335 11.63 0.80 15.37
N VAL A 336 10.57 0.19 14.88
CA VAL A 336 10.27 0.10 13.43
C VAL A 336 9.97 1.49 12.85
N ASN A 337 9.17 2.29 13.56
CA ASN A 337 8.89 3.68 13.17
C ASN A 337 10.17 4.54 13.16
N LYS A 338 11.05 4.38 14.17
CA LYS A 338 12.35 5.04 14.22
C LYS A 338 13.25 4.66 13.05
N LEU A 339 13.25 3.39 12.64
CA LEU A 339 13.97 2.91 11.46
C LEU A 339 13.46 3.56 10.16
N ARG A 340 12.16 3.65 10.01
CA ARG A 340 11.51 4.34 8.89
C ARG A 340 11.93 5.81 8.84
N ASP A 341 11.89 6.51 9.96
CA ASP A 341 12.28 7.92 10.06
C ASP A 341 13.77 8.13 9.78
N PHE A 342 14.62 7.20 10.23
CA PHE A 342 16.04 7.18 9.87
C PHE A 342 16.23 7.07 8.34
N MET A 343 15.55 6.15 7.66
CA MET A 343 15.63 6.02 6.21
C MET A 343 15.18 7.30 5.49
N TYR A 344 14.16 7.98 6.03
CA TYR A 344 13.73 9.25 5.47
C TYR A 344 14.76 10.36 5.68
N ALA A 345 15.37 10.43 6.84
CA ALA A 345 16.38 11.44 7.17
C ALA A 345 17.62 11.35 6.27
N ILE A 346 18.08 10.12 5.99
CA ILE A 346 19.28 9.89 5.17
C ILE A 346 19.04 9.95 3.65
N ARG A 347 17.80 10.21 3.20
CA ARG A 347 17.45 10.18 1.77
C ARG A 347 18.23 11.18 0.90
N TRP A 348 18.76 12.23 1.45
CA TRP A 348 19.58 13.24 0.77
C TRP A 348 21.08 13.16 1.12
N ASP A 349 21.46 12.20 1.95
CA ASP A 349 22.85 11.99 2.32
C ASP A 349 23.61 11.33 1.17
N MET A 350 24.47 12.12 0.51
CA MET A 350 25.21 11.67 -0.66
C MET A 350 26.41 10.77 -0.29
N ASP A 351 26.88 10.83 0.95
CA ASP A 351 27.95 9.95 1.43
C ASP A 351 27.47 8.51 1.64
N ARG A 352 26.13 8.34 1.73
CA ARG A 352 25.45 7.04 1.86
C ARG A 352 25.03 6.43 0.52
N ARG A 353 25.56 6.95 -0.59
CA ARG A 353 25.14 6.56 -1.93
C ARG A 353 26.22 5.79 -2.69
N ASP A 354 25.73 4.90 -3.52
CA ASP A 354 26.51 4.30 -4.59
C ASP A 354 26.40 5.22 -5.83
N TRP A 355 27.53 5.74 -6.27
CA TRP A 355 27.61 6.73 -7.34
C TRP A 355 27.66 6.13 -8.74
N LEU A 356 28.00 4.84 -8.84
CA LEU A 356 28.08 4.17 -10.13
C LEU A 356 26.72 3.61 -10.53
N GLY A 357 26.26 4.00 -11.72
CA GLY A 357 25.07 3.41 -12.31
C GLY A 357 25.30 1.94 -12.65
N ARG A 358 24.25 1.15 -12.57
CA ARG A 358 24.28 -0.30 -12.86
C ARG A 358 23.92 -0.65 -14.30
N SER A 359 23.73 0.35 -15.14
CA SER A 359 23.52 0.20 -16.55
C SER A 359 24.70 0.75 -17.31
N PHE A 360 25.04 0.10 -18.37
CA PHE A 360 26.17 0.39 -19.22
C PHE A 360 25.66 0.54 -20.66
N ASP A 361 26.07 1.60 -21.30
CA ASP A 361 25.75 1.79 -22.71
C ASP A 361 26.76 1.03 -23.57
N ILE A 362 26.31 -0.08 -24.15
CA ILE A 362 27.16 -0.98 -24.95
C ILE A 362 27.70 -0.30 -26.22
N GLU A 363 26.92 0.60 -26.82
CA GLU A 363 27.30 1.23 -28.08
C GLU A 363 28.39 2.26 -27.86
N THR A 364 28.29 2.99 -26.77
CA THR A 364 29.23 4.09 -26.47
C THR A 364 30.30 3.72 -25.44
N GLY A 365 30.10 2.65 -24.68
CA GLY A 365 31.00 2.23 -23.60
C GLY A 365 30.96 3.13 -22.37
N PHE A 366 29.89 3.89 -22.18
CA PHE A 366 29.77 4.81 -21.08
C PHE A 366 29.00 4.23 -19.90
N TYR A 367 29.49 4.50 -18.69
CA TYR A 367 28.77 4.30 -17.43
C TYR A 367 28.20 5.61 -16.91
N PRO A 368 26.97 5.62 -16.39
CA PRO A 368 26.42 6.79 -15.73
C PRO A 368 26.96 6.91 -14.32
N LEU A 369 27.42 8.10 -13.95
CA LEU A 369 27.58 8.50 -12.55
C LEU A 369 26.24 9.02 -12.06
N GLN A 370 25.61 8.27 -11.14
CA GLN A 370 24.27 8.59 -10.67
C GLN A 370 24.05 8.05 -9.23
N PRO A 371 23.93 8.93 -8.21
CA PRO A 371 23.81 8.52 -6.81
C PRO A 371 22.36 8.14 -6.46
N VAL A 372 21.80 7.11 -7.11
CA VAL A 372 20.40 6.71 -6.95
C VAL A 372 20.22 5.46 -6.08
N TYR A 373 21.31 4.86 -5.64
CA TYR A 373 21.32 3.65 -4.83
C TYR A 373 21.98 3.91 -3.48
N PHE A 374 21.54 3.21 -2.45
CA PHE A 374 22.27 3.15 -1.18
C PHE A 374 23.62 2.42 -1.35
N SER A 375 24.65 2.92 -0.71
CA SER A 375 25.95 2.23 -0.61
C SER A 375 25.80 0.89 0.11
N PHE A 376 26.79 0.01 -0.05
CA PHE A 376 26.79 -1.27 0.66
C PHE A 376 26.75 -1.09 2.18
N GLU A 377 27.53 -0.16 2.72
CA GLU A 377 27.56 0.13 4.15
C GLU A 377 26.19 0.59 4.66
N THR A 378 25.50 1.43 3.92
CA THR A 378 24.15 1.87 4.30
C THR A 378 23.18 0.70 4.30
N ARG A 379 23.23 -0.17 3.30
CA ARG A 379 22.37 -1.37 3.25
C ARG A 379 22.65 -2.33 4.39
N LEU A 380 23.93 -2.54 4.70
CA LEU A 380 24.37 -3.37 5.81
C LEU A 380 23.93 -2.77 7.16
N GLU A 381 24.04 -1.47 7.32
CA GLU A 381 23.57 -0.75 8.51
C GLU A 381 22.05 -0.89 8.69
N LEU A 382 21.26 -0.71 7.62
CA LEU A 382 19.81 -0.92 7.66
C LEU A 382 19.46 -2.36 8.04
N LEU A 383 20.13 -3.35 7.44
CA LEU A 383 19.94 -4.76 7.78
C LEU A 383 20.24 -5.04 9.26
N ARG A 384 21.32 -4.47 9.79
CA ARG A 384 21.72 -4.62 11.20
C ARG A 384 20.66 -4.06 12.16
N TYR A 385 20.08 -2.91 11.82
CA TYR A 385 18.99 -2.35 12.63
C TYR A 385 17.75 -3.24 12.61
N MET A 386 17.36 -3.75 11.43
CA MET A 386 16.21 -4.66 11.30
C MET A 386 16.43 -5.94 12.11
N LEU A 387 17.56 -6.60 11.92
CA LEU A 387 17.88 -7.83 12.65
C LEU A 387 17.99 -7.61 14.17
N THR A 388 18.44 -6.43 14.60
CA THR A 388 18.46 -6.09 16.03
C THR A 388 17.05 -5.97 16.60
N LEU A 389 16.13 -5.33 15.86
CA LEU A 389 14.72 -5.25 16.26
C LEU A 389 14.07 -6.64 16.30
N ASP A 390 14.35 -7.49 15.32
CA ASP A 390 13.87 -8.88 15.30
C ASP A 390 14.41 -9.70 16.47
N ALA A 391 15.69 -9.50 16.84
CA ALA A 391 16.28 -10.18 17.98
C ALA A 391 15.66 -9.73 19.30
N GLN A 392 15.43 -8.43 19.48
CA GLN A 392 14.73 -7.87 20.64
C GLN A 392 13.30 -8.37 20.75
N GLU A 393 12.57 -8.45 19.63
CA GLU A 393 11.22 -9.01 19.60
C GLU A 393 11.19 -10.48 19.97
N ARG A 394 12.15 -11.29 19.50
CA ARG A 394 12.27 -12.70 19.89
C ARG A 394 12.60 -12.88 21.38
N GLU A 395 13.46 -12.03 21.94
CA GLU A 395 13.77 -12.02 23.38
C GLU A 395 12.49 -11.72 24.19
N TRP A 396 11.75 -10.70 23.78
CA TRP A 396 10.47 -10.37 24.41
C TRP A 396 9.47 -11.53 24.28
N ALA A 397 9.30 -12.10 23.09
CA ALA A 397 8.39 -13.18 22.82
C ALA A 397 8.68 -14.42 23.68
N ASN A 398 9.95 -14.79 23.81
CA ASN A 398 10.36 -15.91 24.65
C ASN A 398 10.07 -15.68 26.14
N GLN A 399 10.17 -14.44 26.58
CA GLN A 399 9.91 -14.09 27.97
C GLN A 399 8.42 -13.94 28.31
N PHE A 400 7.64 -13.35 27.40
CA PHE A 400 6.29 -12.89 27.71
C PHE A 400 5.19 -13.48 26.83
N ASN A 401 5.51 -14.12 25.71
CA ASN A 401 4.52 -14.55 24.72
C ASN A 401 4.77 -15.98 24.18
N SER A 402 5.29 -16.87 25.01
CA SER A 402 5.50 -18.29 24.65
C SER A 402 6.29 -18.49 23.34
N GLY A 403 7.17 -17.54 23.00
CA GLY A 403 7.98 -17.57 21.79
C GLY A 403 7.28 -17.07 20.52
N ILE A 404 6.04 -16.58 20.60
CA ILE A 404 5.29 -16.05 19.45
C ILE A 404 5.67 -14.58 19.27
N VAL A 405 6.39 -14.27 18.19
CA VAL A 405 6.78 -12.90 17.82
C VAL A 405 5.60 -12.13 17.22
N ARG A 406 5.52 -10.83 17.50
CA ARG A 406 4.52 -9.93 16.91
C ARG A 406 4.91 -9.44 15.52
N PHE A 407 6.20 -9.49 15.19
CA PHE A 407 6.71 -9.19 13.86
C PHE A 407 8.05 -9.88 13.59
N GLU A 408 8.38 -10.04 12.33
CA GLU A 408 9.70 -10.42 11.84
C GLU A 408 10.00 -9.55 10.60
N LEU A 409 10.93 -8.62 10.73
CA LEU A 409 11.25 -7.65 9.67
C LEU A 409 12.06 -8.29 8.55
N VAL A 410 12.91 -9.27 8.87
CA VAL A 410 13.74 -9.98 7.90
C VAL A 410 13.74 -11.46 8.23
N ASN A 411 12.99 -12.24 7.48
CA ASN A 411 12.98 -13.68 7.61
C ASN A 411 14.19 -14.34 6.90
N TYR A 412 14.37 -15.65 7.14
CA TYR A 412 15.52 -16.39 6.63
C TYR A 412 15.56 -16.43 5.09
N GLN A 413 14.44 -16.52 4.41
CA GLN A 413 14.38 -16.47 2.95
C GLN A 413 14.85 -15.13 2.42
N GLN A 414 14.42 -14.02 3.04
CA GLN A 414 14.83 -12.67 2.65
C GLN A 414 16.33 -12.42 2.87
N LEU A 415 16.95 -13.04 3.89
CA LEU A 415 18.41 -13.01 4.06
C LEU A 415 19.14 -13.66 2.87
N ILE A 416 18.65 -14.83 2.41
CA ILE A 416 19.20 -15.50 1.24
C ILE A 416 19.02 -14.63 -0.02
N GLU A 417 17.87 -13.99 -0.18
CA GLU A 417 17.60 -13.07 -1.30
C GLU A 417 18.53 -11.86 -1.29
N ILE A 418 18.83 -11.31 -0.11
CA ILE A 418 19.79 -10.21 0.06
C ILE A 418 21.20 -10.66 -0.31
N ASP A 419 21.66 -11.80 0.21
CA ASP A 419 22.98 -12.36 -0.10
C ASP A 419 23.12 -12.70 -1.58
N LEU A 420 22.06 -13.26 -2.19
CA LEU A 420 22.02 -13.50 -3.63
C LEU A 420 22.21 -12.20 -4.42
N ALA A 421 21.50 -11.14 -4.04
CA ALA A 421 21.64 -9.85 -4.68
C ALA A 421 23.04 -9.26 -4.47
N TRP A 422 23.59 -9.35 -3.26
CA TRP A 422 24.95 -8.88 -2.97
C TRP A 422 26.01 -9.63 -3.77
N GLY A 423 25.83 -10.94 -3.94
CA GLY A 423 26.70 -11.76 -4.80
C GLY A 423 26.60 -11.39 -6.27
N LEU A 424 25.37 -11.28 -6.80
CA LEU A 424 25.12 -10.96 -8.22
C LEU A 424 25.64 -9.56 -8.61
N TYR A 425 25.57 -8.60 -7.70
CA TYR A 425 26.00 -7.22 -7.94
C TYR A 425 27.38 -6.90 -7.38
N SER A 426 28.13 -7.91 -6.93
CA SER A 426 29.46 -7.74 -6.32
C SER A 426 29.50 -6.67 -5.23
N ALA A 427 28.42 -6.55 -4.46
CA ALA A 427 28.25 -5.49 -3.49
C ALA A 427 28.96 -5.78 -2.16
N SER A 428 29.05 -7.06 -1.77
CA SER A 428 29.68 -7.49 -0.53
C SER A 428 31.10 -8.01 -0.77
N PRO A 429 32.06 -7.68 0.12
CA PRO A 429 33.40 -8.26 0.09
C PRO A 429 33.44 -9.73 0.55
N HIS A 430 32.38 -10.21 1.18
CA HIS A 430 32.29 -11.56 1.74
C HIS A 430 31.05 -12.26 1.21
N ALA A 431 31.17 -13.57 0.95
CA ALA A 431 30.02 -14.41 0.69
C ALA A 431 29.16 -14.54 1.96
N PHE A 432 27.85 -14.60 1.79
CA PHE A 432 26.88 -14.79 2.88
C PHE A 432 26.94 -13.72 3.98
N ALA A 433 27.21 -12.48 3.62
CA ALA A 433 27.38 -11.39 4.57
C ALA A 433 26.10 -11.10 5.36
N ALA A 434 24.90 -11.25 4.75
CA ALA A 434 23.64 -11.08 5.45
C ALA A 434 23.38 -12.19 6.47
N LEU A 435 23.70 -13.44 6.11
CA LEU A 435 23.60 -14.58 7.03
C LEU A 435 24.63 -14.48 8.17
N LEU A 436 25.83 -13.96 7.92
CA LEU A 436 26.82 -13.70 8.97
C LEU A 436 26.32 -12.63 9.96
N GLU A 437 25.74 -11.55 9.49
CA GLU A 437 25.16 -10.53 10.38
C GLU A 437 23.98 -11.09 11.21
N TYR A 438 23.14 -11.93 10.60
CA TYR A 438 22.11 -12.64 11.34
C TYR A 438 22.70 -13.48 12.48
N HIS A 439 23.74 -14.26 12.21
CA HIS A 439 24.42 -15.08 13.22
C HIS A 439 25.01 -14.20 14.35
N GLU A 440 25.71 -13.13 14.01
CA GLU A 440 26.30 -12.20 14.98
C GLU A 440 25.24 -11.57 15.91
N ILE A 441 24.06 -11.22 15.35
CA ILE A 441 23.01 -10.55 16.10
C ILE A 441 22.19 -11.56 16.92
N HIS A 442 21.72 -12.63 16.31
CA HIS A 442 20.80 -13.57 16.96
C HIS A 442 21.50 -14.59 17.86
N ASN A 443 22.73 -15.04 17.48
CA ASN A 443 23.42 -16.10 18.19
C ASN A 443 24.55 -15.57 19.08
N CYS A 444 25.24 -14.49 18.67
CA CYS A 444 26.34 -13.91 19.45
C CYS A 444 25.91 -12.67 20.27
N GLY A 445 24.65 -12.27 20.20
CA GLY A 445 24.10 -11.20 21.04
C GLY A 445 24.51 -9.78 20.65
N LYS A 446 25.07 -9.57 19.46
CA LYS A 446 25.44 -8.25 18.97
C LYS A 446 24.19 -7.39 18.73
N ARG A 447 24.24 -6.10 19.10
CA ARG A 447 23.13 -5.17 18.95
C ARG A 447 23.60 -3.87 18.31
N TYR A 448 22.73 -3.30 17.46
CA TYR A 448 22.96 -2.04 16.78
C TYR A 448 21.77 -1.11 17.01
N GLU A 449 22.02 0.08 17.48
CA GLU A 449 20.98 1.05 17.79
C GLU A 449 21.05 2.23 16.82
N ILE A 450 19.89 2.70 16.42
CA ILE A 450 19.76 3.96 15.67
C ILE A 450 20.02 5.09 16.68
N GLY A 451 21.10 5.82 16.48
CA GLY A 451 21.44 6.99 17.28
C GLY A 451 20.46 8.17 17.10
N GLU A 452 20.97 9.37 17.30
CA GLU A 452 20.24 10.59 16.98
C GLU A 452 20.00 10.70 15.47
N ILE A 453 18.76 10.98 15.08
CA ILE A 453 18.40 11.11 13.67
C ILE A 453 18.63 12.55 13.22
N VAL A 454 19.65 12.73 12.40
CA VAL A 454 19.95 14.02 11.77
C VAL A 454 19.50 13.97 10.32
N THR A 455 18.60 14.88 9.95
CA THR A 455 18.12 14.97 8.56
C THR A 455 19.18 15.61 7.68
N ALA A 456 19.65 14.87 6.68
CA ALA A 456 20.57 15.40 5.69
C ALA A 456 19.91 16.54 4.87
N PRO A 457 20.64 17.63 4.60
CA PRO A 457 20.13 18.74 3.81
C PRO A 457 19.80 18.28 2.40
N LYS A 458 18.73 18.84 1.82
CA LYS A 458 18.36 18.56 0.43
C LYS A 458 19.39 19.19 -0.51
N LEU A 459 20.30 18.38 -0.98
CA LEU A 459 21.24 18.77 -2.04
C LEU A 459 20.65 18.40 -3.41
N PRO A 460 20.92 19.21 -4.45
CA PRO A 460 20.51 18.85 -5.79
C PRO A 460 21.24 17.58 -6.22
N ILE A 461 20.49 16.61 -6.76
CA ILE A 461 21.10 15.42 -7.35
C ILE A 461 21.93 15.89 -8.55
N PRO A 462 23.22 15.56 -8.59
CA PRO A 462 24.08 15.97 -9.69
C PRO A 462 23.50 15.49 -11.04
N ALA A 463 23.62 16.31 -12.04
CA ALA A 463 23.24 15.91 -13.40
C ALA A 463 23.99 14.63 -13.78
N LYS A 464 23.27 13.71 -14.43
CA LYS A 464 23.84 12.44 -14.90
C LYS A 464 25.09 12.68 -15.72
N ARG A 465 26.22 12.20 -15.25
CA ARG A 465 27.50 12.25 -15.97
C ARG A 465 27.86 10.86 -16.44
N TRP A 466 28.56 10.80 -17.54
CA TRP A 466 28.97 9.56 -18.15
C TRP A 466 30.49 9.44 -18.09
N ILE A 467 30.99 8.28 -17.64
CA ILE A 467 32.41 7.94 -17.68
C ILE A 467 32.60 6.89 -18.76
N LYS A 468 33.55 7.13 -19.69
CA LYS A 468 33.92 6.14 -20.68
C LYS A 468 34.98 5.22 -20.14
N LEU A 469 34.72 3.90 -20.15
CA LEU A 469 35.73 2.90 -19.89
C LEU A 469 36.56 2.67 -21.18
N PRO A 470 37.91 2.74 -21.13
CA PRO A 470 38.76 2.66 -22.29
C PRO A 470 38.59 1.40 -23.15
N ALA A 471 38.24 0.29 -22.51
CA ALA A 471 38.16 -1.01 -23.16
C ALA A 471 36.73 -1.40 -23.60
N ALA A 472 35.74 -0.54 -23.42
CA ALA A 472 34.36 -0.85 -23.78
C ALA A 472 34.14 -0.95 -25.30
N GLN A 473 35.15 -0.54 -26.13
CA GLN A 473 35.09 -0.68 -27.57
C GLN A 473 35.18 -2.14 -28.06
N ASP A 474 35.72 -3.02 -27.23
CA ASP A 474 35.93 -4.46 -27.56
C ASP A 474 34.78 -5.38 -27.12
N ILE A 475 33.77 -4.83 -26.46
CA ILE A 475 32.63 -5.64 -25.96
C ILE A 475 31.67 -5.89 -27.12
N SER A 476 31.62 -7.16 -27.55
CA SER A 476 30.74 -7.56 -28.66
C SER A 476 29.25 -7.39 -28.30
N LYS A 477 28.43 -7.09 -29.31
CA LYS A 477 26.96 -6.98 -29.16
C LYS A 477 26.29 -8.26 -28.63
N LYS A 478 27.01 -9.41 -28.66
CA LYS A 478 26.51 -10.70 -28.10
C LYS A 478 26.47 -10.71 -26.58
N ASP A 479 27.28 -9.90 -25.92
CA ASP A 479 27.39 -9.84 -24.46
C ASP A 479 26.33 -8.92 -23.80
N LYS A 480 25.35 -8.45 -24.55
CA LYS A 480 24.25 -7.59 -24.05
C LYS A 480 23.51 -8.17 -22.83
N ARG A 481 23.51 -9.49 -22.66
CA ARG A 481 22.82 -10.17 -21.57
C ARG A 481 23.56 -10.07 -20.23
N HIS A 482 24.89 -9.93 -20.25
CA HIS A 482 25.71 -9.87 -19.04
C HIS A 482 25.92 -8.45 -18.53
N ASN A 483 25.56 -7.44 -19.34
CA ASN A 483 25.83 -6.03 -19.05
C ASN A 483 24.67 -5.28 -18.37
N ARG A 484 23.60 -5.97 -17.98
CA ARG A 484 22.50 -5.32 -17.24
C ARG A 484 22.92 -4.82 -15.87
N ASP A 485 23.97 -5.39 -15.31
CA ASP A 485 24.38 -5.20 -13.92
C ASP A 485 25.74 -4.49 -13.76
N GLY A 486 26.27 -3.93 -14.83
CA GLY A 486 27.42 -3.01 -14.82
C GLY A 486 28.70 -3.66 -14.28
N LEU A 487 29.19 -3.16 -13.16
CA LEU A 487 30.47 -3.56 -12.55
C LEU A 487 30.56 -5.01 -12.05
N SER A 488 29.47 -5.78 -12.11
CA SER A 488 29.49 -7.18 -11.71
C SER A 488 30.12 -8.11 -12.77
N ASP A 489 30.40 -7.62 -13.98
CA ASP A 489 31.10 -8.41 -14.98
C ASP A 489 32.62 -8.46 -14.65
N PRO A 490 33.19 -9.65 -14.33
CA PRO A 490 34.61 -9.79 -14.04
C PRO A 490 35.53 -9.27 -15.16
N LYS A 491 35.10 -9.38 -16.41
CA LYS A 491 35.86 -8.84 -17.55
C LYS A 491 35.90 -7.33 -17.54
N LEU A 492 34.80 -6.65 -17.22
CA LEU A 492 34.77 -5.19 -17.11
C LEU A 492 35.64 -4.70 -15.94
N ILE A 493 35.65 -5.42 -14.83
CA ILE A 493 36.53 -5.14 -13.70
C ILE A 493 38.00 -5.30 -14.12
N GLU A 494 38.34 -6.36 -14.82
CA GLU A 494 39.68 -6.62 -15.31
C GLU A 494 40.12 -5.57 -16.34
N MET A 495 39.24 -5.23 -17.27
CA MET A 495 39.48 -4.20 -18.28
C MET A 495 39.67 -2.82 -17.65
N ALA A 496 38.89 -2.48 -16.64
CA ALA A 496 39.05 -1.24 -15.90
C ALA A 496 40.39 -1.19 -15.12
N ARG A 497 40.82 -2.31 -14.55
CA ARG A 497 42.16 -2.45 -13.92
C ARG A 497 43.28 -2.24 -14.93
N ASN A 498 43.19 -2.89 -16.07
CA ASN A 498 44.20 -2.81 -17.14
C ASN A 498 44.27 -1.41 -17.76
N ALA A 499 43.20 -0.65 -17.71
CA ALA A 499 43.15 0.74 -18.18
C ALA A 499 43.65 1.74 -17.12
N GLY A 500 44.18 1.29 -16.00
CA GLY A 500 44.66 2.18 -14.93
C GLY A 500 43.52 2.90 -14.19
N ILE A 501 42.26 2.56 -14.51
CA ILE A 501 41.13 2.93 -13.67
C ILE A 501 41.21 1.95 -12.49
N VAL A 502 41.74 2.44 -11.39
CA VAL A 502 41.78 1.70 -10.17
C VAL A 502 40.36 1.52 -9.72
N ILE A 503 39.77 0.36 -10.10
CA ILE A 503 38.68 -0.22 -9.34
C ILE A 503 39.37 -1.22 -8.42
N PRO A 504 39.85 -0.78 -7.30
CA PRO A 504 40.46 -1.63 -6.34
C PRO A 504 39.37 -2.45 -5.71
N THR A 505 39.70 -3.41 -4.92
CA THR A 505 38.73 -4.23 -4.19
C THR A 505 37.52 -3.40 -3.76
N ILE A 506 36.37 -4.00 -3.61
CA ILE A 506 35.12 -3.31 -3.16
C ILE A 506 35.41 -2.33 -2.01
N LYS A 507 36.36 -2.67 -1.12
CA LYS A 507 36.82 -1.79 -0.04
C LYS A 507 37.50 -0.49 -0.54
N ASP A 508 38.11 -0.53 -1.68
CA ASP A 508 38.78 0.62 -2.32
C ASP A 508 37.80 1.39 -3.22
N LEU A 509 36.74 0.76 -3.76
CA LEU A 509 35.61 1.44 -4.38
C LEU A 509 34.97 2.43 -3.39
N PHE A 510 34.81 2.03 -2.14
CA PHE A 510 34.31 2.92 -1.09
C PHE A 510 35.30 4.02 -0.72
N THR A 511 36.61 3.73 -0.74
CA THR A 511 37.66 4.73 -0.49
C THR A 511 37.80 5.69 -1.66
N VAL A 512 37.76 5.21 -2.88
CA VAL A 512 37.76 6.02 -4.11
C VAL A 512 36.45 6.82 -4.22
N HIS A 513 35.33 6.24 -3.83
CA HIS A 513 34.06 6.91 -3.77
C HIS A 513 34.09 8.10 -2.80
N LYS A 514 34.59 7.92 -1.57
CA LYS A 514 34.79 9.02 -0.62
C LYS A 514 35.74 10.09 -1.14
N LYS A 515 36.83 9.71 -1.80
CA LYS A 515 37.77 10.64 -2.41
C LYS A 515 37.17 11.38 -3.61
N ASN A 516 36.39 10.71 -4.44
CA ASN A 516 35.74 11.30 -5.60
C ASN A 516 34.56 12.20 -5.20
N CYS A 517 33.84 11.90 -4.12
CA CYS A 517 32.88 12.83 -3.52
C CYS A 517 33.56 14.12 -3.04
N ALA A 518 34.80 14.07 -2.57
CA ALA A 518 35.57 15.25 -2.21
C ALA A 518 36.02 16.09 -3.43
N VAL A 519 36.26 15.45 -4.57
CA VAL A 519 36.65 16.11 -5.83
C VAL A 519 35.47 16.75 -6.55
N TYR A 520 34.23 16.25 -6.33
CA TYR A 520 32.99 16.78 -6.96
C TYR A 520 32.20 17.73 -6.03
N LYS A 521 32.81 18.27 -4.98
CA LYS A 521 32.28 19.41 -4.21
C LYS A 521 32.44 20.72 -5.00
N ILE A 522 32.11 20.72 -6.26
CA ILE A 522 31.98 21.92 -7.09
C ILE A 522 30.52 22.06 -7.51
#